data_f1053b60d84509970746431bc00b481a
#
_entry.id   f1053b60d84509970746431bc00b481a
#
_cell.length_a   1.000
_cell.length_b   1.000
_cell.length_c   1.000
_cell.angle_alpha   90.00
_cell.angle_beta   90.00
_cell.angle_gamma   90.00
#
_symmetry.space_group_name_H-M   'P 1'
#
loop_
_entity.id
_entity.type
_entity.pdbx_description
1 polymer ?
#
loop_
_entity_poly.entity_id
_entity_poly.type
_entity_poly.pdbx_seq_one_letter_code
_entity_poly.pdbx_strand_id
1 'polypeptide(L)'
;KPNCALVIVTAIAFGPNVGFFTGSLSMFISNFIFGQGMFTPFQMLGMGLVGFICGLIFHKKPYSNNKLAVGIVGGLACFIVYGIIVDSCSFLMMSTDFTFKSAIKIYLSGMSFNFIHGITTGILLFFINKPMTDKFNRLRIKYGIFSME
;
A
#
# COMPACT_ATOMS: atom_id res chain seq x y z
N LYS A 1 6.78 -8.49 0.49
CA LYS A 1 5.44 -8.94 0.02
C LYS A 1 5.07 -8.12 -1.22
N PRO A 2 4.69 -8.72 -2.36
CA PRO A 2 4.30 -7.99 -3.58
C PRO A 2 2.94 -7.30 -3.47
N ASN A 3 2.25 -7.48 -2.34
CA ASN A 3 0.89 -7.04 -2.10
C ASN A 3 0.71 -5.51 -2.29
N CYS A 4 1.64 -4.71 -1.75
CA CYS A 4 1.58 -3.26 -1.86
C CYS A 4 1.58 -2.79 -3.33
N ALA A 5 2.41 -3.39 -4.16
CA ALA A 5 2.48 -3.06 -5.58
C ALA A 5 1.16 -3.40 -6.32
N LEU A 6 0.55 -4.55 -6.00
CA LEU A 6 -0.75 -4.94 -6.58
C LEU A 6 -1.87 -3.99 -6.16
N VAL A 7 -1.91 -3.59 -4.89
CA VAL A 7 -2.88 -2.62 -4.37
C VAL A 7 -2.75 -1.28 -5.08
N ILE A 8 -1.52 -0.79 -5.27
CA ILE A 8 -1.27 0.49 -5.95
C ILE A 8 -1.70 0.42 -7.42
N VAL A 9 -1.36 -0.65 -8.14
CA VAL A 9 -1.76 -0.81 -9.55
C VAL A 9 -3.29 -0.90 -9.68
N THR A 10 -3.95 -1.59 -8.77
CA THR A 10 -5.43 -1.64 -8.72
C THR A 10 -6.03 -0.25 -8.47
N ALA A 11 -5.44 0.51 -7.54
CA ALA A 11 -5.85 1.88 -7.26
C ALA A 11 -5.69 2.82 -8.47
N ILE A 12 -4.59 2.67 -9.22
CA ILE A 12 -4.36 3.42 -10.47
C ILE A 12 -5.44 3.13 -11.51
N ALA A 13 -5.79 1.85 -11.68
CA ALA A 13 -6.74 1.40 -12.70
C ALA A 13 -8.20 1.74 -12.35
N PHE A 14 -8.61 1.52 -11.09
CA PHE A 14 -10.02 1.56 -10.68
C PHE A 14 -10.37 2.72 -9.72
N GLY A 15 -9.38 3.44 -9.25
CA GLY A 15 -9.57 4.62 -8.40
C GLY A 15 -9.25 4.40 -6.91
N PRO A 16 -9.25 5.50 -6.12
CA PRO A 16 -8.79 5.50 -4.74
C PRO A 16 -9.63 4.63 -3.82
N ASN A 17 -10.95 4.64 -3.96
CA ASN A 17 -11.85 3.84 -3.12
C ASN A 17 -11.60 2.33 -3.32
N VAL A 18 -11.46 1.90 -4.58
CA VAL A 18 -11.14 0.50 -4.89
C VAL A 18 -9.76 0.14 -4.35
N GLY A 19 -8.79 1.04 -4.45
CA GLY A 19 -7.47 0.87 -3.86
C GLY A 19 -7.51 0.68 -2.34
N PHE A 20 -8.32 1.48 -1.64
CA PHE A 20 -8.51 1.36 -0.20
C PHE A 20 -9.07 -0.02 0.18
N PHE A 21 -10.18 -0.41 -0.43
CA PHE A 21 -10.81 -1.70 -0.13
C PHE A 21 -9.93 -2.89 -0.50
N THR A 22 -9.26 -2.84 -1.66
CA THR A 22 -8.31 -3.89 -2.07
C THR A 22 -7.17 -4.02 -1.07
N GLY A 23 -6.60 -2.91 -0.63
CA GLY A 23 -5.52 -2.89 0.37
C GLY A 23 -5.97 -3.48 1.71
N SER A 24 -7.10 -3.02 2.23
CA SER A 24 -7.65 -3.48 3.50
C SER A 24 -8.00 -4.97 3.47
N LEU A 25 -8.75 -5.40 2.46
CA LEU A 25 -9.16 -6.80 2.32
C LEU A 25 -7.99 -7.73 2.08
N SER A 26 -7.00 -7.31 1.30
CA SER A 26 -5.81 -8.13 1.05
C SER A 26 -5.02 -8.42 2.32
N MET A 27 -4.92 -7.45 3.25
CA MET A 27 -4.30 -7.66 4.55
C MET A 27 -5.15 -8.56 5.44
N PHE A 28 -6.46 -8.36 5.45
CA PHE A 28 -7.38 -9.20 6.20
C PHE A 28 -7.26 -10.67 5.78
N ILE A 29 -7.36 -10.96 4.49
CA ILE A 29 -7.25 -12.32 3.95
C ILE A 29 -5.85 -12.91 4.19
N SER A 30 -4.79 -12.13 3.98
CA SER A 30 -3.41 -12.56 4.24
C SER A 30 -3.23 -13.01 5.69
N ASN A 31 -3.83 -12.30 6.63
CA ASN A 31 -3.69 -12.62 8.04
C ASN A 31 -4.48 -13.86 8.46
N PHE A 32 -5.49 -14.31 7.70
CA PHE A 32 -6.09 -15.63 7.92
C PHE A 32 -5.09 -16.76 7.68
N ILE A 33 -4.16 -16.57 6.75
CA ILE A 33 -3.16 -17.58 6.39
C ILE A 33 -1.94 -17.51 7.32
N PHE A 34 -1.49 -16.29 7.64
CA PHE A 34 -0.26 -16.06 8.41
C PHE A 34 -0.47 -15.81 9.90
N GLY A 35 -1.70 -15.73 10.36
CA GLY A 35 -2.10 -15.48 11.74
C GLY A 35 -2.78 -14.13 11.92
N GLN A 36 -3.93 -14.16 12.59
CA GLN A 36 -4.68 -12.97 13.01
C GLN A 36 -4.14 -12.45 14.33
N GLY A 37 -4.20 -11.14 14.52
CA GLY A 37 -3.80 -10.50 15.77
C GLY A 37 -4.32 -9.06 15.86
N MET A 38 -4.05 -8.40 16.97
CA MET A 38 -4.40 -6.99 17.19
C MET A 38 -3.74 -6.04 16.19
N PHE A 39 -2.69 -6.48 15.51
CA PHE A 39 -2.03 -5.74 14.43
C PHE A 39 -2.83 -5.74 13.12
N THR A 40 -3.78 -6.66 12.94
CA THR A 40 -4.56 -6.80 11.69
C THR A 40 -5.31 -5.52 11.30
N PRO A 41 -6.07 -4.84 12.19
CA PRO A 41 -6.76 -3.60 11.83
C PRO A 41 -5.80 -2.49 11.38
N PHE A 42 -4.63 -2.38 12.00
CA PHE A 42 -3.61 -1.39 11.63
C PHE A 42 -3.00 -1.68 10.26
N GLN A 43 -2.73 -2.95 9.97
CA GLN A 43 -2.24 -3.36 8.64
C GLN A 43 -3.29 -3.12 7.55
N MET A 44 -4.56 -3.41 7.83
CA MET A 44 -5.68 -3.13 6.92
C MET A 44 -5.78 -1.62 6.64
N LEU A 45 -5.75 -0.80 7.68
CA LEU A 45 -5.80 0.66 7.54
C LEU A 45 -4.58 1.18 6.78
N GLY A 46 -3.38 0.75 7.14
CA GLY A 46 -2.13 1.18 6.51
C GLY A 46 -2.10 0.86 5.02
N MET A 47 -2.43 -0.37 4.64
CA MET A 47 -2.44 -0.79 3.24
C MET A 47 -3.59 -0.16 2.45
N GLY A 48 -4.75 0.00 3.08
CA GLY A 48 -5.89 0.72 2.50
C GLY A 48 -5.54 2.17 2.20
N LEU A 49 -4.91 2.89 3.14
CA LEU A 49 -4.48 4.28 2.94
C LEU A 49 -3.41 4.42 1.86
N VAL A 50 -2.45 3.49 1.76
CA VAL A 50 -1.49 3.48 0.65
C VAL A 50 -2.22 3.39 -0.69
N GLY A 51 -3.17 2.46 -0.83
CA GLY A 51 -3.99 2.32 -2.03
C GLY A 51 -4.81 3.57 -2.32
N PHE A 52 -5.44 4.16 -1.31
CA PHE A 52 -6.24 5.37 -1.45
C PHE A 52 -5.42 6.56 -1.92
N ILE A 53 -4.29 6.85 -1.27
CA ILE A 53 -3.42 7.98 -1.59
C ILE A 53 -2.82 7.82 -3.00
N CYS A 54 -2.31 6.64 -3.33
CA CYS A 54 -1.78 6.38 -4.68
C CYS A 54 -2.88 6.48 -5.75
N GLY A 55 -4.11 6.04 -5.43
CA GLY A 55 -5.26 6.22 -6.30
C GLY A 55 -5.60 7.68 -6.54
N LEU A 56 -5.60 8.53 -5.51
CA LEU A 56 -5.83 9.96 -5.64
C LEU A 56 -4.75 10.65 -6.51
N ILE A 57 -3.50 10.22 -6.36
CA ILE A 57 -2.38 10.84 -7.10
C ILE A 57 -2.38 10.42 -8.56
N PHE A 58 -2.61 9.14 -8.87
CA PHE A 58 -2.36 8.58 -10.19
C PHE A 58 -3.60 8.26 -11.02
N HIS A 59 -4.77 8.06 -10.39
CA HIS A 59 -5.97 7.66 -11.13
C HIS A 59 -6.39 8.73 -12.15
N LYS A 60 -6.62 8.31 -13.40
CA LYS A 60 -6.99 9.20 -14.54
C LYS A 60 -5.95 10.32 -14.83
N LYS A 61 -4.71 10.17 -14.40
CA LYS A 61 -3.67 11.18 -14.63
C LYS A 61 -2.65 10.70 -15.66
N PRO A 62 -2.10 11.60 -16.51
CA PRO A 62 -1.18 11.22 -17.59
C PRO A 62 0.14 10.65 -17.05
N TYR A 63 0.58 11.08 -15.88
CA TYR A 63 1.83 10.59 -15.27
C TYR A 63 1.70 9.20 -14.62
N SER A 64 0.49 8.61 -14.59
CA SER A 64 0.31 7.21 -14.18
C SER A 64 1.06 6.21 -15.08
N ASN A 65 1.37 6.61 -16.31
CA ASN A 65 2.16 5.82 -17.25
C ASN A 65 3.69 5.93 -17.03
N ASN A 66 4.11 6.89 -16.21
CA ASN A 66 5.53 7.06 -15.89
C ASN A 66 5.94 6.05 -14.81
N LYS A 67 6.66 5.01 -15.23
CA LYS A 67 7.12 3.91 -14.36
C LYS A 67 7.95 4.40 -13.18
N LEU A 68 8.81 5.41 -13.40
CA LEU A 68 9.65 6.00 -12.35
C LEU A 68 8.80 6.74 -11.32
N ALA A 69 7.88 7.60 -11.77
CA ALA A 69 7.01 8.36 -10.86
C ALA A 69 6.16 7.43 -9.99
N VAL A 70 5.54 6.41 -10.59
CA VAL A 70 4.72 5.43 -9.85
C VAL A 70 5.58 4.59 -8.91
N GLY A 71 6.78 4.18 -9.33
CA GLY A 71 7.72 3.41 -8.50
C GLY A 71 8.19 4.21 -7.28
N ILE A 72 8.62 5.45 -7.48
CA ILE A 72 9.13 6.32 -6.40
C ILE A 72 8.00 6.68 -5.43
N VAL A 73 6.91 7.21 -5.93
CA VAL A 73 5.78 7.66 -5.07
C VAL A 73 5.12 6.46 -4.38
N GLY A 74 4.93 5.34 -5.07
CA GLY A 74 4.38 4.13 -4.47
C GLY A 74 5.30 3.52 -3.42
N GLY A 75 6.61 3.51 -3.67
CA GLY A 75 7.61 3.08 -2.69
C GLY A 75 7.64 3.97 -1.44
N LEU A 76 7.61 5.30 -1.63
CA LEU A 76 7.54 6.28 -0.54
C LEU A 76 6.23 6.18 0.24
N ALA A 77 5.10 6.02 -0.43
CA ALA A 77 3.81 5.82 0.23
C ALA A 77 3.82 4.54 1.09
N CYS A 78 4.38 3.45 0.58
CA CYS A 78 4.54 2.21 1.33
C CYS A 78 5.50 2.39 2.52
N PHE A 79 6.63 3.06 2.34
CA PHE A 79 7.59 3.32 3.41
C PHE A 79 7.02 4.21 4.50
N ILE A 80 6.43 5.35 4.14
CA ILE A 80 5.98 6.38 5.09
C ILE A 80 4.62 5.99 5.68
N VAL A 81 3.60 5.83 4.84
CA VAL A 81 2.21 5.66 5.32
C VAL A 81 2.02 4.31 6.00
N TYR A 82 2.39 3.23 5.33
CA TYR A 82 2.27 1.89 5.91
C TYR A 82 3.24 1.70 7.08
N GLY A 83 4.49 2.17 6.95
CA GLY A 83 5.50 2.10 7.98
C GLY A 83 5.07 2.79 9.28
N ILE A 84 4.65 4.05 9.21
CA ILE A 84 4.21 4.81 10.40
C ILE A 84 3.06 4.10 11.10
N ILE A 85 2.06 3.61 10.37
CA ILE A 85 0.88 2.98 10.96
C ILE A 85 1.25 1.66 11.63
N VAL A 86 2.08 0.83 11.01
CA VAL A 86 2.52 -0.45 11.59
C VAL A 86 3.46 -0.24 12.76
N ASP A 87 4.36 0.72 12.68
CA ASP A 87 5.27 1.04 13.80
C ASP A 87 4.50 1.64 14.99
N SER A 88 3.46 2.44 14.73
CA SER A 88 2.55 2.92 15.78
C SER A 88 1.82 1.78 16.48
N CYS A 89 1.36 0.80 15.71
CA CYS A 89 0.78 -0.43 16.27
C CYS A 89 1.80 -1.18 17.14
N SER A 90 3.01 -1.35 16.64
CA SER A 90 4.10 -2.01 17.38
C SER A 90 4.42 -1.26 18.66
N PHE A 91 4.42 0.07 18.63
CA PHE A 91 4.61 0.90 19.82
C PHE A 91 3.51 0.66 20.85
N LEU A 92 2.25 0.65 20.44
CA LEU A 92 1.11 0.42 21.33
C LEU A 92 1.09 -0.98 21.93
N MET A 93 1.56 -1.98 21.20
CA MET A 93 1.54 -3.39 21.65
C MET A 93 2.77 -3.80 22.46
N MET A 94 3.93 -3.23 22.18
CA MET A 94 5.21 -3.70 22.74
C MET A 94 5.77 -2.77 23.81
N SER A 95 5.29 -1.53 23.90
CA SER A 95 5.79 -0.59 24.91
C SER A 95 5.17 -0.86 26.26
N THR A 96 6.00 -1.12 27.26
CA THR A 96 5.64 -1.09 28.68
C THR A 96 5.56 0.34 29.21
N ASP A 97 6.39 1.22 28.67
CA ASP A 97 6.47 2.63 29.04
C ASP A 97 6.20 3.51 27.82
N PHE A 98 5.14 4.32 27.88
CA PHE A 98 4.78 5.25 26.83
C PHE A 98 5.65 6.52 26.89
N THR A 99 6.95 6.36 26.67
CA THR A 99 7.94 7.43 26.70
C THR A 99 8.39 7.75 25.27
N PHE A 100 8.74 9.00 25.00
CA PHE A 100 9.31 9.43 23.72
C PHE A 100 10.56 8.61 23.31
N LYS A 101 11.37 8.21 24.30
CA LYS A 101 12.56 7.37 24.09
C LYS A 101 12.22 5.96 23.62
N SER A 102 11.15 5.35 24.13
CA SER A 102 10.68 4.03 23.68
C SER A 102 10.04 4.10 22.28
N ALA A 103 9.34 5.20 21.97
CA ALA A 103 8.83 5.43 20.63
C ALA A 103 9.97 5.46 19.60
N ILE A 104 10.99 6.30 19.81
CA ILE A 104 12.14 6.41 18.91
C ILE A 104 12.80 5.04 18.67
N LYS A 105 12.98 4.23 19.72
CA LYS A 105 13.60 2.89 19.58
C LYS A 105 12.79 2.00 18.64
N ILE A 106 11.46 1.97 18.78
CA ILE A 106 10.60 1.12 17.97
C ILE A 106 10.57 1.59 16.51
N TYR A 107 10.41 2.90 16.28
CA TYR A 107 10.43 3.44 14.93
C TYR A 107 11.78 3.24 14.23
N LEU A 108 12.90 3.41 14.93
CA LEU A 108 14.22 3.12 14.36
C LEU A 108 14.41 1.64 14.06
N SER A 109 13.89 0.76 14.90
CA SER A 109 13.93 -0.69 14.67
C SER A 109 13.10 -1.09 13.45
N GLY A 110 11.90 -0.51 13.29
CA GLY A 110 11.02 -0.75 12.13
C GLY A 110 11.53 -0.14 10.83
N MET A 111 12.31 0.96 10.92
CA MET A 111 12.74 1.74 9.76
C MET A 111 13.48 0.92 8.70
N SER A 112 14.38 0.02 9.11
CA SER A 112 15.14 -0.84 8.19
C SER A 112 14.23 -1.77 7.41
N PHE A 113 13.23 -2.36 8.07
CA PHE A 113 12.25 -3.25 7.46
C PHE A 113 11.33 -2.48 6.51
N ASN A 114 10.83 -1.33 6.94
CA ASN A 114 9.98 -0.45 6.15
C ASN A 114 10.69 0.08 4.90
N PHE A 115 11.99 0.38 5.02
CA PHE A 115 12.84 0.82 3.90
C PHE A 115 12.98 -0.26 2.82
N ILE A 116 13.30 -1.49 3.22
CA ILE A 116 13.36 -2.64 2.31
C ILE A 116 12.00 -2.86 1.64
N HIS A 117 10.91 -2.75 2.40
CA HIS A 117 9.55 -2.90 1.88
C HIS A 117 9.22 -1.81 0.84
N GLY A 118 9.56 -0.56 1.11
CA GLY A 118 9.38 0.55 0.18
C GLY A 118 10.17 0.38 -1.12
N ILE A 119 11.46 0.02 -1.02
CA ILE A 119 12.32 -0.22 -2.19
C ILE A 119 11.76 -1.39 -3.03
N THR A 120 11.45 -2.51 -2.39
CA THR A 120 10.88 -3.68 -3.08
C THR A 120 9.58 -3.33 -3.80
N THR A 121 8.72 -2.54 -3.17
CA THR A 121 7.47 -2.06 -3.78
C THR A 121 7.76 -1.18 -4.98
N GLY A 122 8.70 -0.24 -4.87
CA GLY A 122 9.10 0.65 -5.97
C GLY A 122 9.66 -0.10 -7.18
N ILE A 123 10.53 -1.07 -6.93
CA ILE A 123 11.11 -1.93 -7.99
C ILE A 123 10.00 -2.75 -8.68
N LEU A 124 9.12 -3.38 -7.91
CA LEU A 124 8.00 -4.14 -8.47
C LEU A 124 7.08 -3.27 -9.31
N LEU A 125 6.72 -2.08 -8.83
CA LEU A 125 5.90 -1.12 -9.56
C LEU A 125 6.56 -0.69 -10.88
N PHE A 126 7.87 -0.47 -10.88
CA PHE A 126 8.59 -0.13 -12.10
C PHE A 126 8.40 -1.17 -13.21
N PHE A 127 8.39 -2.45 -12.85
CA PHE A 127 8.21 -3.54 -13.83
C PHE A 127 6.76 -3.85 -14.14
N ILE A 128 5.87 -3.89 -13.14
CA ILE A 128 4.50 -4.41 -13.31
C ILE A 128 3.45 -3.34 -13.57
N ASN A 129 3.71 -2.05 -13.28
CA ASN A 129 2.71 -0.99 -13.39
C ASN A 129 2.05 -0.97 -14.79
N LYS A 130 2.84 -0.78 -15.84
CA LYS A 130 2.30 -0.64 -17.19
C LYS A 130 1.55 -1.89 -17.68
N PRO A 131 2.15 -3.11 -17.66
CA PRO A 131 1.46 -4.30 -18.17
C PRO A 131 0.18 -4.63 -17.38
N MET A 132 0.16 -4.40 -16.07
CA MET A 132 -1.02 -4.67 -15.25
C MET A 132 -2.10 -3.61 -15.44
N THR A 133 -1.74 -2.34 -15.47
CA THR A 133 -2.70 -1.25 -15.71
C THR A 133 -3.36 -1.38 -17.07
N ASP A 134 -2.61 -1.75 -18.11
CA ASP A 134 -3.18 -1.99 -19.45
C ASP A 134 -4.16 -3.16 -19.45
N LYS A 135 -3.85 -4.26 -18.74
CA LYS A 135 -4.77 -5.39 -18.58
C LYS A 135 -6.03 -5.00 -17.84
N PHE A 136 -5.91 -4.27 -16.73
CA PHE A 136 -7.07 -3.82 -15.95
C PHE A 136 -7.94 -2.84 -16.72
N ASN A 137 -7.36 -1.93 -17.49
CA ASN A 137 -8.11 -1.03 -18.37
C ASN A 137 -8.88 -1.79 -19.46
N ARG A 138 -8.29 -2.82 -20.07
CA ARG A 138 -8.98 -3.70 -21.03
C ARG A 138 -10.15 -4.44 -20.38
N LEU A 139 -9.97 -4.98 -19.18
CA LEU A 139 -11.05 -5.64 -18.44
C LEU A 139 -12.17 -4.66 -18.09
N ARG A 140 -11.82 -3.44 -17.65
CA ARG A 140 -12.80 -2.39 -17.34
C ARG A 140 -13.67 -2.06 -18.54
N ILE A 141 -13.07 -1.88 -19.73
CA ILE A 141 -13.79 -1.58 -20.97
C ILE A 141 -14.63 -2.78 -21.40
N LYS A 142 -14.05 -4.00 -21.37
CA LYS A 142 -14.72 -5.21 -21.86
C LYS A 142 -15.96 -5.58 -21.04
N TYR A 143 -15.92 -5.39 -19.72
CA TYR A 143 -16.99 -5.78 -18.81
C TYR A 143 -17.82 -4.61 -18.29
N GLY A 144 -17.57 -3.38 -18.75
CA GLY A 144 -18.30 -2.20 -18.31
C GLY A 144 -18.17 -1.89 -16.80
N ILE A 145 -17.12 -2.40 -16.15
CA ILE A 145 -16.91 -2.22 -14.71
C ILE A 145 -16.56 -0.75 -14.45
N PHE A 146 -17.33 -0.09 -13.59
CA PHE A 146 -17.16 1.33 -13.25
C PHE A 146 -17.26 2.30 -14.46
N SER A 147 -18.09 1.97 -15.46
CA SER A 147 -18.33 2.83 -16.63
C SER A 147 -19.31 3.99 -16.37
N MET A 148 -19.76 4.18 -15.15
CA MET A 148 -20.58 5.31 -14.75
C MET A 148 -19.69 6.43 -14.18
N GLU A 149 -19.06 7.18 -15.09
CA GLU A 149 -18.77 8.64 -15.03
C GLU A 149 -18.01 9.09 -16.27
#